data_963443d6bcae33cdd2782a0bc282bc86
#
_entry.id   963443d6bcae33cdd2782a0bc282bc86
#
_cell.length_a   1.000
_cell.length_b   1.000
_cell.length_c   1.000
_cell.angle_alpha   90.00
_cell.angle_beta   90.00
_cell.angle_gamma   90.00
#
_symmetry.space_group_name_H-M   'P 1'
#
loop_
_entity.id
_entity.type
_entity.pdbx_description
1 polymer ?
#
loop_
_entity_poly.entity_id
_entity_poly.type
_entity_poly.pdbx_seq_one_letter_code
_entity_poly.pdbx_strand_id
1 'polypeptide(L)'
;MPPRPRRRPPREGAGAPLLLGHGRLPRFLAGTALVVLAAVWLLPFVWAIATSVQSEQDVSAPGLSPFKGAFTLDAYQRILDRGDVPVWAFNSLLIAGLVTVVTVAVSTLAAYGFSRGTFRGRRALLAVTVAAIMVPPQLLIVPLFRQMLLFDLVDTYAAVILPQVVAPMMVFVLKRFFDGIPRELEEAARIDGACEFRVFWSVVLPLSRPIVAAVAIFVFIGAWNNFLWPFIVTNDPDLMTLPVGLATVRDSHGVQYVSGMASALLAALPLIVVFLFFQRRIVDSVATTGLGGS
;
A
#
# COMPACT_ATOMS: atom_id res chain seq x y z
N MET A 1 -48.58 22.53 -44.86
CA MET A 1 -48.08 22.76 -43.48
C MET A 1 -46.60 22.36 -43.44
N PRO A 2 -45.67 23.31 -43.27
CA PRO A 2 -44.23 22.96 -43.17
C PRO A 2 -43.93 22.33 -41.81
N PRO A 3 -42.98 21.38 -41.74
CA PRO A 3 -42.63 20.69 -40.49
C PRO A 3 -41.92 21.64 -39.51
N ARG A 4 -42.35 21.61 -38.25
CA ARG A 4 -41.75 22.40 -37.14
C ARG A 4 -40.33 21.96 -36.86
N PRO A 5 -39.36 22.87 -36.63
CA PRO A 5 -38.00 22.52 -36.28
C PRO A 5 -37.94 21.82 -34.89
N ARG A 6 -37.32 20.63 -34.82
CA ARG A 6 -37.02 19.92 -33.55
C ARG A 6 -36.05 20.77 -32.74
N ARG A 7 -36.48 21.28 -31.60
CA ARG A 7 -35.60 21.88 -30.60
C ARG A 7 -34.67 20.82 -30.07
N ARG A 8 -33.37 21.01 -30.25
CA ARG A 8 -32.33 20.22 -29.57
C ARG A 8 -32.49 20.45 -28.09
N PRO A 9 -32.43 19.35 -27.24
CA PRO A 9 -32.39 19.55 -25.79
C PRO A 9 -31.12 20.30 -25.42
N PRO A 10 -31.16 21.14 -24.36
CA PRO A 10 -29.96 21.81 -23.86
C PRO A 10 -28.92 20.72 -23.45
N ARG A 11 -27.68 20.90 -23.91
CA ARG A 11 -26.54 20.12 -23.42
C ARG A 11 -26.46 20.44 -21.95
N GLU A 12 -26.81 19.46 -21.10
CA GLU A 12 -26.46 19.49 -19.69
C GLU A 12 -24.94 19.55 -19.60
N GLY A 13 -24.46 20.70 -19.13
CA GLY A 13 -23.08 20.98 -18.96
C GLY A 13 -22.51 19.98 -17.97
N ALA A 14 -21.37 19.34 -18.33
CA ALA A 14 -20.56 18.53 -17.47
C ALA A 14 -20.41 19.20 -16.11
N GLY A 15 -20.90 18.55 -15.05
CA GLY A 15 -20.91 19.08 -13.69
C GLY A 15 -19.50 19.46 -13.24
N ALA A 16 -19.25 20.76 -13.20
CA ALA A 16 -18.11 21.31 -12.51
C ALA A 16 -18.28 21.04 -11.01
N PRO A 17 -17.22 20.70 -10.25
CA PRO A 17 -17.32 20.42 -8.84
C PRO A 17 -17.92 21.62 -8.10
N LEU A 18 -19.05 21.40 -7.45
CA LEU A 18 -19.90 22.37 -6.77
C LEU A 18 -19.24 23.13 -5.59
N LEU A 19 -17.96 22.84 -5.28
CA LEU A 19 -17.26 23.36 -4.10
C LEU A 19 -16.37 24.60 -4.36
N LEU A 20 -16.13 24.96 -5.61
CA LEU A 20 -15.33 26.15 -5.93
C LEU A 20 -16.19 27.13 -6.74
N GLY A 21 -16.70 28.16 -6.10
CA GLY A 21 -17.41 29.26 -6.78
C GLY A 21 -16.60 29.77 -7.97
N HIS A 22 -17.29 30.21 -9.06
CA HIS A 22 -16.69 30.65 -10.32
C HIS A 22 -15.82 31.93 -10.22
N GLY A 23 -15.57 32.46 -9.02
CA GLY A 23 -14.77 33.67 -8.80
C GLY A 23 -13.26 33.39 -8.67
N ARG A 24 -12.42 34.38 -8.98
CA ARG A 24 -10.96 34.32 -8.77
C ARG A 24 -10.61 34.21 -7.29
N LEU A 25 -11.36 34.88 -6.41
CA LEU A 25 -11.14 34.90 -4.96
C LEU A 25 -11.29 33.52 -4.30
N PRO A 26 -12.38 32.74 -4.49
CA PRO A 26 -12.49 31.42 -3.87
C PRO A 26 -11.43 30.42 -4.40
N ARG A 27 -11.02 30.54 -5.66
CA ARG A 27 -9.90 29.71 -6.19
C ARG A 27 -8.56 30.05 -5.55
N PHE A 28 -8.31 31.36 -5.33
CA PHE A 28 -7.09 31.81 -4.65
C PHE A 28 -7.09 31.34 -3.19
N LEU A 29 -8.19 31.52 -2.45
CA LEU A 29 -8.31 31.06 -1.07
C LEU A 29 -8.17 29.54 -0.96
N ALA A 30 -8.78 28.76 -1.85
CA ALA A 30 -8.64 27.32 -1.87
C ALA A 30 -7.18 26.89 -2.19
N GLY A 31 -6.54 27.57 -3.16
CA GLY A 31 -5.13 27.32 -3.47
C GLY A 31 -4.21 27.62 -2.28
N THR A 32 -4.41 28.74 -1.62
CA THR A 32 -3.66 29.11 -0.41
C THR A 32 -3.87 28.11 0.72
N ALA A 33 -5.13 27.70 0.96
CA ALA A 33 -5.45 26.69 1.97
C ALA A 33 -4.76 25.34 1.67
N LEU A 34 -4.75 24.91 0.40
CA LEU A 34 -4.04 23.69 -0.01
C LEU A 34 -2.53 23.79 0.19
N VAL A 35 -1.92 24.94 -0.14
CA VAL A 35 -0.48 25.16 0.07
C VAL A 35 -0.12 25.16 1.56
N VAL A 36 -0.93 25.83 2.38
CA VAL A 36 -0.74 25.85 3.84
C VAL A 36 -0.89 24.44 4.41
N LEU A 37 -1.93 23.72 4.01
CA LEU A 37 -2.14 22.35 4.45
C LEU A 37 -0.97 21.45 4.03
N ALA A 38 -0.51 21.55 2.79
CA ALA A 38 0.66 20.79 2.31
C ALA A 38 1.93 21.14 3.09
N ALA A 39 2.17 22.42 3.39
CA ALA A 39 3.32 22.86 4.20
C ALA A 39 3.25 22.26 5.62
N VAL A 40 2.08 22.28 6.27
CA VAL A 40 1.88 21.66 7.60
C VAL A 40 2.16 20.16 7.57
N TRP A 41 1.68 19.46 6.52
CA TRP A 41 1.92 18.02 6.35
C TRP A 41 3.38 17.67 6.06
N LEU A 42 4.13 18.56 5.41
CA LEU A 42 5.56 18.37 5.13
C LEU A 42 6.46 18.70 6.33
N LEU A 43 5.98 19.47 7.31
CA LEU A 43 6.75 19.93 8.45
C LEU A 43 7.42 18.78 9.22
N PRO A 44 6.75 17.66 9.57
CA PRO A 44 7.41 16.54 10.25
C PRO A 44 8.52 15.89 9.41
N PHE A 45 8.38 15.86 8.08
CA PHE A 45 9.43 15.31 7.20
C PHE A 45 10.65 16.23 7.16
N VAL A 46 10.42 17.54 7.04
CA VAL A 46 11.50 18.53 7.12
C VAL A 46 12.23 18.45 8.47
N TRP A 47 11.47 18.29 9.57
CA TRP A 47 12.03 18.08 10.89
C TRP A 47 12.86 16.80 10.97
N ALA A 48 12.36 15.67 10.47
CA ALA A 48 13.08 14.41 10.46
C ALA A 48 14.38 14.50 9.65
N ILE A 49 14.34 15.13 8.46
CA ILE A 49 15.53 15.37 7.64
C ILE A 49 16.53 16.28 8.37
N ALA A 50 16.07 17.39 8.92
CA ALA A 50 16.93 18.31 9.66
C ALA A 50 17.59 17.64 10.88
N THR A 51 16.83 16.83 11.63
CA THR A 51 17.34 16.08 12.78
C THR A 51 18.34 15.01 12.36
N SER A 52 18.11 14.29 11.27
CA SER A 52 18.96 13.18 10.82
C SER A 52 20.39 13.57 10.43
N VAL A 53 20.61 14.85 10.14
CA VAL A 53 21.92 15.40 9.74
C VAL A 53 22.58 16.25 10.82
N GLN A 54 22.18 16.10 12.08
CA GLN A 54 22.77 16.81 13.23
C GLN A 54 23.55 15.86 14.13
N SER A 55 24.27 16.41 15.12
CA SER A 55 24.89 15.61 16.17
C SER A 55 23.85 15.22 17.24
N GLU A 56 24.01 14.05 17.87
CA GLU A 56 23.12 13.61 18.95
C GLU A 56 23.17 14.57 20.16
N GLN A 57 24.31 15.21 20.38
CA GLN A 57 24.50 16.19 21.46
C GLN A 57 23.68 17.46 21.23
N ASP A 58 23.65 17.96 19.99
CA ASP A 58 22.90 19.16 19.63
C ASP A 58 21.38 18.93 19.69
N VAL A 59 20.90 17.75 19.24
CA VAL A 59 19.48 17.39 19.28
C VAL A 59 18.99 17.15 20.71
N SER A 60 19.84 16.60 21.58
CA SER A 60 19.51 16.33 22.99
C SER A 60 19.58 17.59 23.86
N ALA A 61 20.18 18.68 23.36
CA ALA A 61 20.26 19.94 24.09
C ALA A 61 18.88 20.61 24.19
N PRO A 62 18.55 21.26 25.34
CA PRO A 62 17.26 21.91 25.53
C PRO A 62 16.97 23.00 24.48
N GLY A 63 15.73 23.00 23.94
CA GLY A 63 15.23 24.02 23.01
C GLY A 63 14.70 23.42 21.70
N LEU A 64 13.64 24.02 21.18
CA LEU A 64 12.92 23.57 19.99
C LEU A 64 13.48 24.15 18.66
N SER A 65 14.78 24.16 18.46
CA SER A 65 15.33 24.59 17.17
C SER A 65 15.62 23.39 16.28
N PRO A 66 15.01 23.27 15.10
CA PRO A 66 15.27 22.20 14.15
C PRO A 66 16.66 22.27 13.49
N PHE A 67 17.36 23.38 13.64
CA PHE A 67 18.67 23.61 13.04
C PHE A 67 19.65 24.12 14.12
N LYS A 68 20.20 23.17 14.90
CA LYS A 68 21.22 23.44 15.89
C LYS A 68 22.54 22.79 15.47
N GLY A 69 23.65 23.50 15.69
CA GLY A 69 24.99 22.96 15.48
C GLY A 69 25.41 22.77 14.02
N ALA A 70 26.45 21.99 13.81
CA ALA A 70 26.96 21.67 12.48
C ALA A 70 26.23 20.49 11.86
N PHE A 71 26.00 20.54 10.54
CA PHE A 71 25.48 19.40 9.81
C PHE A 71 26.53 18.29 9.71
N THR A 72 26.14 17.07 10.02
CA THR A 72 26.99 15.88 9.94
C THR A 72 26.21 14.70 9.35
N LEU A 73 26.92 13.82 8.69
CA LEU A 73 26.38 12.56 8.15
C LEU A 73 26.81 11.35 8.99
N ASP A 74 27.36 11.56 10.19
CA ASP A 74 27.92 10.51 11.05
C ASP A 74 26.89 9.41 11.39
N ALA A 75 25.60 9.78 11.54
CA ALA A 75 24.54 8.78 11.78
C ALA A 75 24.39 7.83 10.58
N TYR A 76 24.38 8.37 9.38
CA TYR A 76 24.28 7.56 8.16
C TYR A 76 25.51 6.66 7.96
N GLN A 77 26.70 7.20 8.18
CA GLN A 77 27.94 6.42 8.11
C GLN A 77 27.93 5.28 9.12
N ARG A 78 27.58 5.56 10.39
CA ARG A 78 27.46 4.51 11.42
C ARG A 78 26.45 3.43 11.07
N ILE A 79 25.31 3.79 10.48
CA ILE A 79 24.30 2.83 10.05
C ILE A 79 24.83 1.96 8.91
N LEU A 80 25.53 2.56 7.94
CA LEU A 80 26.08 1.85 6.80
C LEU A 80 27.29 0.97 7.18
N ASP A 81 28.12 1.42 8.13
CA ASP A 81 29.30 0.69 8.58
C ASP A 81 28.96 -0.49 9.52
N ARG A 82 27.86 -0.40 10.26
CA ARG A 82 27.45 -1.39 11.25
C ARG A 82 26.34 -2.33 10.79
N GLY A 83 25.66 -2.00 9.72
CA GLY A 83 24.49 -2.73 9.26
C GLY A 83 24.63 -3.23 7.83
N ASP A 84 24.03 -4.38 7.57
CA ASP A 84 23.93 -4.97 6.24
C ASP A 84 22.76 -4.37 5.45
N VAL A 85 22.71 -3.03 5.39
CA VAL A 85 21.62 -2.26 4.76
C VAL A 85 21.28 -2.74 3.35
N PRO A 86 22.26 -3.07 2.47
CA PRO A 86 21.94 -3.62 1.16
C PRO A 86 21.23 -4.98 1.20
N VAL A 87 21.62 -5.87 2.12
CA VAL A 87 20.99 -7.18 2.32
C VAL A 87 19.57 -7.01 2.81
N TRP A 88 19.36 -6.18 3.83
CA TRP A 88 18.03 -5.90 4.38
C TRP A 88 17.10 -5.23 3.37
N ALA A 89 17.62 -4.32 2.54
CA ALA A 89 16.86 -3.68 1.46
C ALA A 89 16.44 -4.71 0.40
N PHE A 90 17.34 -5.60 0.02
CA PHE A 90 17.05 -6.71 -0.90
C PHE A 90 15.99 -7.64 -0.32
N ASN A 91 16.12 -8.05 0.95
CA ASN A 91 15.15 -8.88 1.63
C ASN A 91 13.76 -8.22 1.67
N SER A 92 13.69 -6.93 2.01
CA SER A 92 12.43 -6.20 1.98
C SER A 92 11.80 -6.19 0.59
N LEU A 93 12.59 -5.96 -0.46
CA LEU A 93 12.10 -5.95 -1.83
C LEU A 93 11.61 -7.33 -2.26
N LEU A 94 12.38 -8.38 -1.94
CA LEU A 94 12.04 -9.76 -2.24
C LEU A 94 10.75 -10.19 -1.53
N ILE A 95 10.68 -9.96 -0.21
CA ILE A 95 9.53 -10.33 0.62
C ILE A 95 8.29 -9.54 0.17
N ALA A 96 8.37 -8.22 0.08
CA ALA A 96 7.24 -7.40 -0.34
C ALA A 96 6.79 -7.73 -1.77
N GLY A 97 7.72 -8.01 -2.68
CA GLY A 97 7.43 -8.47 -4.03
C GLY A 97 6.70 -9.80 -4.07
N LEU A 98 7.22 -10.81 -3.37
CA LEU A 98 6.62 -12.16 -3.32
C LEU A 98 5.25 -12.13 -2.62
N VAL A 99 5.13 -11.45 -1.48
CA VAL A 99 3.83 -11.25 -0.80
C VAL A 99 2.84 -10.60 -1.76
N THR A 100 3.24 -9.58 -2.49
CA THR A 100 2.36 -8.89 -3.45
C THR A 100 1.90 -9.81 -4.57
N VAL A 101 2.81 -10.50 -5.23
CA VAL A 101 2.49 -11.38 -6.36
C VAL A 101 1.55 -12.50 -5.92
N VAL A 102 1.87 -13.18 -4.81
CA VAL A 102 1.07 -14.31 -4.32
C VAL A 102 -0.29 -13.82 -3.82
N THR A 103 -0.33 -12.74 -3.03
CA THR A 103 -1.59 -12.19 -2.52
C THR A 103 -2.51 -11.74 -3.64
N VAL A 104 -1.98 -11.02 -4.65
CA VAL A 104 -2.77 -10.57 -5.79
C VAL A 104 -3.30 -11.75 -6.58
N ALA A 105 -2.48 -12.76 -6.86
CA ALA A 105 -2.89 -13.94 -7.58
C ALA A 105 -4.00 -14.70 -6.84
N VAL A 106 -3.79 -15.02 -5.57
CA VAL A 106 -4.75 -15.75 -4.72
C VAL A 106 -6.05 -14.95 -4.56
N SER A 107 -5.93 -13.65 -4.25
CA SER A 107 -7.09 -12.79 -4.02
C SER A 107 -7.91 -12.60 -5.30
N THR A 108 -7.27 -12.47 -6.46
CA THR A 108 -7.95 -12.30 -7.75
C THR A 108 -8.70 -13.57 -8.15
N LEU A 109 -8.08 -14.73 -8.00
CA LEU A 109 -8.74 -16.03 -8.26
C LEU A 109 -9.90 -16.28 -7.29
N ALA A 110 -9.70 -16.03 -6.00
CA ALA A 110 -10.75 -16.17 -4.99
C ALA A 110 -11.92 -15.21 -5.26
N ALA A 111 -11.61 -13.96 -5.58
CA ALA A 111 -12.61 -12.94 -5.91
C ALA A 111 -13.44 -13.34 -7.14
N TYR A 112 -12.81 -13.89 -8.19
CA TYR A 112 -13.49 -14.39 -9.37
C TYR A 112 -14.40 -15.56 -9.01
N GLY A 113 -13.90 -16.53 -8.25
CA GLY A 113 -14.70 -17.65 -7.74
C GLY A 113 -15.91 -17.19 -6.91
N PHE A 114 -15.73 -16.18 -6.06
CA PHE A 114 -16.83 -15.58 -5.29
C PHE A 114 -17.78 -14.70 -6.12
N SER A 115 -17.35 -14.13 -7.22
CA SER A 115 -18.20 -13.29 -8.07
C SER A 115 -19.00 -14.11 -9.07
N ARG A 116 -18.40 -15.08 -9.73
CA ARG A 116 -18.97 -15.84 -10.85
C ARG A 116 -19.32 -17.29 -10.52
N GLY A 117 -18.60 -17.90 -9.58
CA GLY A 117 -18.79 -19.32 -9.26
C GLY A 117 -20.16 -19.64 -8.69
N THR A 118 -20.69 -20.83 -9.02
CA THR A 118 -21.97 -21.37 -8.55
C THR A 118 -21.74 -22.66 -7.77
N PHE A 119 -21.09 -22.56 -6.59
CA PHE A 119 -20.80 -23.73 -5.76
C PHE A 119 -21.54 -23.68 -4.42
N ARG A 120 -21.76 -24.87 -3.82
CA ARG A 120 -22.40 -25.02 -2.51
C ARG A 120 -21.52 -24.40 -1.44
N GLY A 121 -22.11 -23.61 -0.53
CA GLY A 121 -21.37 -22.94 0.56
C GLY A 121 -20.74 -21.60 0.20
N ARG A 122 -20.84 -21.11 -1.05
CA ARG A 122 -20.28 -19.82 -1.48
C ARG A 122 -20.60 -18.66 -0.54
N ARG A 123 -21.89 -18.55 -0.12
CA ARG A 123 -22.33 -17.48 0.78
C ARG A 123 -21.69 -17.59 2.16
N ALA A 124 -21.58 -18.81 2.69
CA ALA A 124 -20.97 -19.05 3.99
C ALA A 124 -19.46 -18.74 3.96
N LEU A 125 -18.73 -19.21 2.93
CA LEU A 125 -17.31 -18.91 2.75
C LEU A 125 -17.07 -17.41 2.58
N LEU A 126 -17.90 -16.72 1.81
CA LEU A 126 -17.80 -15.27 1.66
C LEU A 126 -18.06 -14.56 3.01
N ALA A 127 -19.05 -15.02 3.79
CA ALA A 127 -19.33 -14.47 5.12
C ALA A 127 -18.14 -14.67 6.07
N VAL A 128 -17.50 -15.85 6.06
CA VAL A 128 -16.27 -16.11 6.83
C VAL A 128 -15.12 -15.22 6.37
N THR A 129 -14.94 -15.04 5.06
CA THR A 129 -13.92 -14.14 4.51
C THR A 129 -14.15 -12.69 4.97
N VAL A 130 -15.39 -12.23 4.96
CA VAL A 130 -15.73 -10.87 5.46
C VAL A 130 -15.55 -10.78 6.97
N ALA A 131 -15.96 -11.80 7.74
CA ALA A 131 -15.73 -11.84 9.18
C ALA A 131 -14.24 -11.81 9.54
N ALA A 132 -13.39 -12.45 8.75
CA ALA A 132 -11.94 -12.44 8.96
C ALA A 132 -11.33 -11.03 8.85
N ILE A 133 -11.96 -10.10 8.12
CA ILE A 133 -11.50 -8.68 8.07
C ILE A 133 -11.64 -8.00 9.44
N MET A 134 -12.59 -8.44 10.27
CA MET A 134 -12.83 -7.85 11.60
C MET A 134 -11.83 -8.33 12.66
N VAL A 135 -11.05 -9.36 12.37
CA VAL A 135 -10.04 -9.89 13.30
C VAL A 135 -8.77 -9.04 13.20
N PRO A 136 -8.36 -8.34 14.27
CA PRO A 136 -7.12 -7.60 14.29
C PRO A 136 -5.93 -8.54 14.06
N PRO A 137 -5.02 -8.25 13.09
CA PRO A 137 -3.87 -9.13 12.81
C PRO A 137 -2.97 -9.37 14.03
N GLN A 138 -2.92 -8.41 14.96
CA GLN A 138 -2.11 -8.50 16.17
C GLN A 138 -2.54 -9.67 17.09
N LEU A 139 -3.82 -10.04 17.09
CA LEU A 139 -4.32 -11.19 17.88
C LEU A 139 -3.80 -12.53 17.33
N LEU A 140 -3.43 -12.57 16.05
CA LEU A 140 -2.97 -13.77 15.37
C LEU A 140 -1.46 -13.99 15.52
N ILE A 141 -0.70 -13.04 16.06
CA ILE A 141 0.77 -13.13 16.17
C ILE A 141 1.19 -14.39 16.93
N VAL A 142 0.66 -14.59 18.13
CA VAL A 142 1.04 -15.74 18.96
C VAL A 142 0.68 -17.08 18.32
N PRO A 143 -0.56 -17.31 17.85
CA PRO A 143 -0.90 -18.57 17.19
C PRO A 143 -0.12 -18.80 15.89
N LEU A 144 0.13 -17.75 15.09
CA LEU A 144 0.94 -17.88 13.87
C LEU A 144 2.40 -18.21 14.18
N PHE A 145 3.00 -17.55 15.17
CA PHE A 145 4.37 -17.88 15.60
C PHE A 145 4.49 -19.33 16.07
N ARG A 146 3.52 -19.82 16.85
CA ARG A 146 3.47 -21.24 17.24
C ARG A 146 3.38 -22.19 16.06
N GLN A 147 2.62 -21.82 15.01
CA GLN A 147 2.57 -22.59 13.78
C GLN A 147 3.92 -22.61 13.05
N MET A 148 4.60 -21.45 12.97
CA MET A 148 5.94 -21.41 12.36
C MET A 148 6.96 -22.28 13.12
N LEU A 149 6.87 -22.29 14.46
CA LEU A 149 7.68 -23.21 15.29
C LEU A 149 7.36 -24.69 15.01
N LEU A 150 6.06 -25.04 14.92
CA LEU A 150 5.65 -26.44 14.69
C LEU A 150 6.07 -26.95 13.31
N PHE A 151 6.19 -26.07 12.32
CA PHE A 151 6.63 -26.41 10.96
C PHE A 151 8.14 -26.24 10.74
N ASP A 152 8.88 -25.86 11.79
CA ASP A 152 10.32 -25.55 11.72
C ASP A 152 10.67 -24.50 10.65
N LEU A 153 9.82 -23.47 10.55
CA LEU A 153 9.95 -22.39 9.57
C LEU A 153 10.52 -21.10 10.15
N VAL A 154 10.71 -20.99 11.48
CA VAL A 154 11.30 -19.79 12.09
C VAL A 154 12.68 -19.54 11.47
N ASP A 155 13.05 -18.27 11.31
CA ASP A 155 14.27 -17.86 10.60
C ASP A 155 14.33 -18.33 9.13
N THR A 156 13.19 -18.25 8.42
CA THR A 156 13.12 -18.48 6.98
C THR A 156 12.27 -17.39 6.27
N TYR A 157 12.53 -17.19 4.99
CA TYR A 157 11.66 -16.34 4.16
C TYR A 157 10.21 -16.82 4.14
N ALA A 158 9.98 -18.14 4.18
CA ALA A 158 8.65 -18.72 4.21
C ALA A 158 7.84 -18.28 5.44
N ALA A 159 8.47 -18.24 6.61
CA ALA A 159 7.82 -17.78 7.83
C ALA A 159 7.40 -16.30 7.76
N VAL A 160 8.20 -15.48 7.09
CA VAL A 160 7.86 -14.06 6.91
C VAL A 160 6.73 -13.89 5.89
N ILE A 161 6.75 -14.66 4.78
CA ILE A 161 5.86 -14.47 3.63
C ILE A 161 4.49 -15.12 3.84
N LEU A 162 4.44 -16.40 4.25
CA LEU A 162 3.21 -17.20 4.23
C LEU A 162 2.04 -16.60 5.00
N PRO A 163 2.20 -16.09 6.23
CA PRO A 163 1.08 -15.49 6.95
C PRO A 163 0.56 -14.20 6.32
N GLN A 164 1.39 -13.49 5.56
CA GLN A 164 1.04 -12.22 4.93
C GLN A 164 0.26 -12.37 3.63
N VAL A 165 0.32 -13.54 2.96
CA VAL A 165 -0.35 -13.73 1.65
C VAL A 165 -1.86 -13.89 1.75
N VAL A 166 -2.40 -14.12 2.95
CA VAL A 166 -3.85 -14.21 3.18
C VAL A 166 -4.41 -12.82 3.47
N ALA A 167 -5.07 -12.22 2.49
CA ALA A 167 -5.60 -10.86 2.59
C ALA A 167 -7.11 -10.81 2.28
N PRO A 168 -8.00 -11.13 3.24
CA PRO A 168 -9.45 -11.18 3.04
C PRO A 168 -10.03 -9.87 2.49
N MET A 169 -9.50 -8.72 2.91
CA MET A 169 -9.91 -7.40 2.42
C MET A 169 -9.68 -7.26 0.92
N MET A 170 -8.56 -7.76 0.38
CA MET A 170 -8.24 -7.67 -1.04
C MET A 170 -9.18 -8.56 -1.87
N VAL A 171 -9.54 -9.74 -1.36
CA VAL A 171 -10.56 -10.61 -1.98
C VAL A 171 -11.90 -9.89 -2.07
N PHE A 172 -12.33 -9.23 -1.00
CA PHE A 172 -13.59 -8.48 -0.96
C PHE A 172 -13.61 -7.32 -1.95
N VAL A 173 -12.55 -6.51 -1.97
CA VAL A 173 -12.40 -5.35 -2.88
C VAL A 173 -12.46 -5.81 -4.35
N LEU A 174 -11.66 -6.82 -4.72
CA LEU A 174 -11.64 -7.35 -6.07
C LEU A 174 -12.98 -7.97 -6.47
N LYS A 175 -13.63 -8.71 -5.55
CA LYS A 175 -14.96 -9.28 -5.79
C LYS A 175 -15.99 -8.20 -6.08
N ARG A 176 -16.00 -7.11 -5.29
CA ARG A 176 -16.94 -5.99 -5.52
C ARG A 176 -16.74 -5.36 -6.89
N PHE A 177 -15.49 -5.22 -7.32
CA PHE A 177 -15.20 -4.72 -8.66
C PHE A 177 -15.68 -5.69 -9.75
N PHE A 178 -15.41 -7.00 -9.61
CA PHE A 178 -15.83 -8.00 -10.58
C PHE A 178 -17.37 -8.11 -10.68
N ASP A 179 -18.09 -7.93 -9.57
CA ASP A 179 -19.55 -7.87 -9.59
C ASP A 179 -20.09 -6.74 -10.48
N GLY A 180 -19.34 -5.65 -10.65
CA GLY A 180 -19.68 -4.51 -11.50
C GLY A 180 -19.37 -4.70 -12.99
N ILE A 181 -18.65 -5.77 -13.37
CA ILE A 181 -18.37 -6.06 -14.79
C ILE A 181 -19.62 -6.66 -15.44
N PRO A 182 -20.13 -6.09 -16.57
CA PRO A 182 -21.27 -6.62 -17.30
C PRO A 182 -21.07 -8.07 -17.71
N ARG A 183 -22.06 -8.93 -17.43
CA ARG A 183 -21.98 -10.36 -17.72
C ARG A 183 -22.01 -10.67 -19.21
N GLU A 184 -22.61 -9.79 -19.99
CA GLU A 184 -22.73 -9.88 -21.45
C GLU A 184 -21.36 -10.03 -22.13
N LEU A 185 -20.31 -9.41 -21.57
CA LEU A 185 -18.94 -9.52 -22.09
C LEU A 185 -18.37 -10.92 -21.89
N GLU A 186 -18.69 -11.56 -20.77
CA GLU A 186 -18.26 -12.93 -20.47
C GLU A 186 -19.08 -13.95 -21.26
N GLU A 187 -20.38 -13.70 -21.43
CA GLU A 187 -21.30 -14.55 -22.22
C GLU A 187 -20.91 -14.56 -23.71
N ALA A 188 -20.55 -13.37 -24.26
CA ALA A 188 -20.02 -13.29 -25.62
C ALA A 188 -18.78 -14.16 -25.80
N ALA A 189 -17.81 -14.08 -24.89
CA ALA A 189 -16.63 -14.94 -24.96
C ALA A 189 -16.94 -16.45 -24.84
N ARG A 190 -17.97 -16.83 -24.05
CA ARG A 190 -18.40 -18.22 -23.95
C ARG A 190 -19.09 -18.71 -25.25
N ILE A 191 -19.84 -17.85 -25.94
CA ILE A 191 -20.40 -18.15 -27.25
C ILE A 191 -19.28 -18.39 -28.26
N ASP A 192 -18.18 -17.67 -28.18
CA ASP A 192 -16.97 -17.85 -28.99
C ASP A 192 -16.14 -19.09 -28.57
N GLY A 193 -16.63 -19.90 -27.63
CA GLY A 193 -16.03 -21.17 -27.22
C GLY A 193 -14.94 -21.01 -26.12
N ALA A 194 -14.86 -19.87 -25.42
CA ALA A 194 -13.92 -19.71 -24.33
C ALA A 194 -14.36 -20.48 -23.08
N CYS A 195 -13.45 -21.28 -22.50
CA CYS A 195 -13.65 -21.87 -21.18
C CYS A 195 -13.53 -20.81 -20.07
N GLU A 196 -14.04 -21.10 -18.86
CA GLU A 196 -14.04 -20.17 -17.71
C GLU A 196 -12.66 -19.58 -17.40
N PHE A 197 -11.60 -20.37 -17.51
CA PHE A 197 -10.24 -19.90 -17.30
C PHE A 197 -9.81 -18.89 -18.38
N ARG A 198 -10.19 -19.12 -19.63
CA ARG A 198 -9.94 -18.18 -20.73
C ARG A 198 -10.76 -16.90 -20.57
N VAL A 199 -12.02 -16.99 -20.16
CA VAL A 199 -12.86 -15.81 -19.84
C VAL A 199 -12.20 -14.96 -18.76
N PHE A 200 -11.72 -15.59 -17.68
CA PHE A 200 -11.00 -14.88 -16.62
C PHE A 200 -9.76 -14.14 -17.16
N TRP A 201 -8.87 -14.82 -17.89
CA TRP A 201 -7.61 -14.24 -18.35
C TRP A 201 -7.77 -13.23 -19.50
N SER A 202 -8.75 -13.45 -20.41
CA SER A 202 -8.90 -12.66 -21.63
C SER A 202 -9.93 -11.53 -21.51
N VAL A 203 -10.87 -11.62 -20.57
CA VAL A 203 -11.94 -10.63 -20.41
C VAL A 203 -11.84 -9.96 -19.04
N VAL A 204 -12.01 -10.70 -17.94
CA VAL A 204 -12.16 -10.14 -16.61
C VAL A 204 -10.87 -9.49 -16.12
N LEU A 205 -9.73 -10.19 -16.21
CA LEU A 205 -8.46 -9.70 -15.72
C LEU A 205 -7.96 -8.44 -16.48
N PRO A 206 -8.03 -8.37 -17.82
CA PRO A 206 -7.68 -7.16 -18.57
C PRO A 206 -8.54 -5.94 -18.22
N LEU A 207 -9.86 -6.12 -18.06
CA LEU A 207 -10.78 -5.06 -17.64
C LEU A 207 -10.52 -4.60 -16.21
N SER A 208 -9.95 -5.48 -15.39
CA SER A 208 -9.67 -5.24 -13.97
C SER A 208 -8.24 -4.74 -13.69
N ARG A 209 -7.42 -4.52 -14.72
CA ARG A 209 -6.03 -4.06 -14.54
C ARG A 209 -5.88 -2.85 -13.61
N PRO A 210 -6.73 -1.82 -13.66
CA PRO A 210 -6.58 -0.68 -12.78
C PRO A 210 -6.73 -1.04 -11.30
N ILE A 211 -7.78 -1.81 -10.95
CA ILE A 211 -8.02 -2.21 -9.56
C ILE A 211 -6.99 -3.24 -9.07
N VAL A 212 -6.57 -4.18 -9.92
CA VAL A 212 -5.52 -5.16 -9.61
C VAL A 212 -4.20 -4.44 -9.33
N ALA A 213 -3.85 -3.42 -10.13
CA ALA A 213 -2.68 -2.59 -9.89
C ALA A 213 -2.78 -1.81 -8.58
N ALA A 214 -3.94 -1.24 -8.26
CA ALA A 214 -4.17 -0.57 -6.97
C ALA A 214 -3.99 -1.54 -5.80
N VAL A 215 -4.61 -2.73 -5.85
CA VAL A 215 -4.46 -3.77 -4.84
C VAL A 215 -2.99 -4.18 -4.69
N ALA A 216 -2.27 -4.37 -5.80
CA ALA A 216 -0.85 -4.71 -5.77
C ALA A 216 -0.01 -3.65 -5.05
N ILE A 217 -0.28 -2.37 -5.30
CA ILE A 217 0.41 -1.26 -4.64
C ILE A 217 0.11 -1.25 -3.13
N PHE A 218 -1.16 -1.40 -2.74
CA PHE A 218 -1.54 -1.43 -1.31
C PHE A 218 -0.90 -2.62 -0.58
N VAL A 219 -0.88 -3.80 -1.18
CA VAL A 219 -0.25 -4.99 -0.60
C VAL A 219 1.25 -4.78 -0.48
N PHE A 220 1.91 -4.24 -1.52
CA PHE A 220 3.35 -3.96 -1.50
C PHE A 220 3.72 -2.98 -0.39
N ILE A 221 3.00 -1.85 -0.29
CA ILE A 221 3.22 -0.86 0.77
C ILE A 221 3.01 -1.48 2.15
N GLY A 222 1.96 -2.29 2.33
CA GLY A 222 1.68 -3.00 3.57
C GLY A 222 2.79 -3.97 3.97
N ALA A 223 3.25 -4.78 3.03
CA ALA A 223 4.32 -5.76 3.25
C ALA A 223 5.69 -5.08 3.50
N TRP A 224 6.00 -4.01 2.76
CA TRP A 224 7.21 -3.21 2.95
C TRP A 224 7.29 -2.59 4.34
N ASN A 225 6.19 -2.01 4.82
CA ASN A 225 6.12 -1.34 6.11
C ASN A 225 5.87 -2.31 7.28
N ASN A 226 5.72 -3.61 7.02
CA ASN A 226 5.50 -4.58 8.08
C ASN A 226 6.78 -4.78 8.88
N PHE A 227 6.75 -4.30 10.11
CA PHE A 227 7.85 -4.41 11.06
C PHE A 227 7.64 -5.56 12.06
N LEU A 228 6.44 -5.61 12.66
CA LEU A 228 6.20 -6.42 13.84
C LEU A 228 6.32 -7.93 13.56
N TRP A 229 5.75 -8.41 12.47
CA TRP A 229 5.79 -9.83 12.16
C TRP A 229 7.20 -10.31 11.78
N PRO A 230 7.92 -9.68 10.84
CA PRO A 230 9.32 -10.03 10.57
C PRO A 230 10.20 -9.94 11.82
N PHE A 231 10.03 -8.92 12.66
CA PHE A 231 10.79 -8.76 13.91
C PHE A 231 10.62 -9.93 14.88
N ILE A 232 9.44 -10.55 14.91
CA ILE A 232 9.16 -11.67 15.82
C ILE A 232 9.67 -13.01 15.25
N VAL A 233 9.67 -13.16 13.93
CA VAL A 233 9.89 -14.47 13.29
C VAL A 233 11.28 -14.62 12.69
N THR A 234 12.11 -13.55 12.66
CA THR A 234 13.50 -13.59 12.18
C THR A 234 14.46 -13.13 13.27
N ASN A 235 15.47 -13.96 13.58
CA ASN A 235 16.58 -13.64 14.47
C ASN A 235 17.90 -13.52 13.70
N ASP A 236 18.01 -14.20 12.56
CA ASP A 236 19.17 -14.18 11.69
C ASP A 236 19.31 -12.79 11.03
N PRO A 237 20.43 -12.07 11.24
CA PRO A 237 20.67 -10.75 10.61
C PRO A 237 20.58 -10.79 9.08
N ASP A 238 20.94 -11.88 8.43
CA ASP A 238 20.93 -12.04 6.97
C ASP A 238 19.51 -12.16 6.40
N LEU A 239 18.51 -12.47 7.24
CA LEU A 239 17.10 -12.59 6.85
C LEU A 239 16.25 -11.39 7.23
N MET A 240 16.80 -10.45 7.98
CA MET A 240 16.06 -9.28 8.44
C MET A 240 15.56 -8.43 7.25
N THR A 241 14.38 -7.86 7.42
CA THR A 241 13.88 -6.80 6.52
C THR A 241 14.53 -5.47 6.87
N LEU A 242 14.52 -4.52 5.95
CA LEU A 242 15.12 -3.20 6.16
C LEU A 242 14.58 -2.49 7.41
N PRO A 243 13.26 -2.42 7.67
CA PRO A 243 12.77 -1.82 8.91
C PRO A 243 13.27 -2.54 10.18
N VAL A 244 13.36 -3.86 10.15
CA VAL A 244 13.83 -4.67 11.28
C VAL A 244 15.33 -4.45 11.49
N GLY A 245 16.14 -4.64 10.44
CA GLY A 245 17.59 -4.46 10.52
C GLY A 245 18.00 -3.06 11.00
N LEU A 246 17.38 -2.01 10.46
CA LEU A 246 17.63 -0.64 10.91
C LEU A 246 17.23 -0.40 12.38
N ALA A 247 16.24 -1.11 12.90
CA ALA A 247 15.88 -1.03 14.31
C ALA A 247 16.90 -1.72 15.24
N THR A 248 17.68 -2.67 14.74
CA THR A 248 18.72 -3.38 15.51
C THR A 248 20.06 -2.64 15.58
N VAL A 249 20.33 -1.70 14.67
CA VAL A 249 21.59 -0.93 14.63
C VAL A 249 21.69 0.12 15.76
N ARG A 250 20.76 0.16 16.70
CA ARG A 250 20.77 1.11 17.81
C ARG A 250 21.86 0.78 18.82
N ASP A 251 22.62 1.80 19.24
CA ASP A 251 23.55 1.67 20.36
C ASP A 251 22.79 1.47 21.68
N SER A 252 23.38 0.70 22.59
CA SER A 252 22.80 0.35 23.91
C SER A 252 22.69 1.54 24.88
N HIS A 253 23.12 2.74 24.52
CA HIS A 253 23.27 3.89 25.39
C HIS A 253 22.25 5.00 25.08
N GLY A 254 21.05 4.88 25.64
CA GLY A 254 20.06 5.96 25.63
C GLY A 254 19.22 6.10 24.37
N VAL A 255 18.36 7.14 24.35
CA VAL A 255 17.49 7.45 23.20
C VAL A 255 18.31 8.19 22.15
N GLN A 256 18.45 7.59 20.97
CA GLN A 256 19.18 8.15 19.83
C GLN A 256 18.22 8.74 18.81
N TYR A 257 17.95 10.03 18.92
CA TYR A 257 17.00 10.71 18.02
C TYR A 257 17.53 10.81 16.59
N VAL A 258 18.80 11.16 16.42
CA VAL A 258 19.44 11.36 15.11
C VAL A 258 19.51 10.04 14.34
N SER A 259 20.04 8.99 14.98
CA SER A 259 20.12 7.65 14.37
C SER A 259 18.72 7.09 14.06
N GLY A 260 17.72 7.34 14.92
CA GLY A 260 16.33 6.96 14.69
C GLY A 260 15.72 7.65 13.46
N MET A 261 15.95 8.96 13.29
CA MET A 261 15.47 9.72 12.13
C MET A 261 16.21 9.31 10.84
N ALA A 262 17.52 9.12 10.91
CA ALA A 262 18.30 8.62 9.76
C ALA A 262 17.83 7.24 9.31
N SER A 263 17.61 6.31 10.25
CA SER A 263 17.05 4.98 9.95
C SER A 263 15.66 5.05 9.33
N ALA A 264 14.77 5.91 9.86
CA ALA A 264 13.43 6.08 9.32
C ALA A 264 13.45 6.62 7.87
N LEU A 265 14.34 7.58 7.58
CA LEU A 265 14.51 8.12 6.24
C LEU A 265 15.10 7.09 5.27
N LEU A 266 16.10 6.31 5.70
CA LEU A 266 16.64 5.20 4.90
C LEU A 266 15.58 4.15 4.60
N ALA A 267 14.74 3.79 5.58
CA ALA A 267 13.65 2.84 5.38
C ALA A 267 12.57 3.38 4.43
N ALA A 268 12.29 4.68 4.46
CA ALA A 268 11.29 5.32 3.61
C ALA A 268 11.77 5.53 2.17
N LEU A 269 13.07 5.69 1.93
CA LEU A 269 13.64 6.10 0.63
C LEU A 269 13.24 5.15 -0.51
N PRO A 270 13.35 3.81 -0.41
CA PRO A 270 12.93 2.92 -1.48
C PRO A 270 11.43 3.00 -1.78
N LEU A 271 10.61 3.19 -0.75
CA LEU A 271 9.16 3.35 -0.91
C LEU A 271 8.80 4.66 -1.62
N ILE A 272 9.52 5.75 -1.31
CA ILE A 272 9.37 7.04 -2.01
C ILE A 272 9.72 6.86 -3.49
N VAL A 273 10.80 6.16 -3.80
CA VAL A 273 11.21 5.86 -5.18
C VAL A 273 10.11 5.07 -5.90
N VAL A 274 9.60 4.00 -5.31
CA VAL A 274 8.48 3.22 -5.85
C VAL A 274 7.25 4.10 -6.07
N PHE A 275 6.89 4.94 -5.08
CA PHE A 275 5.76 5.85 -5.20
C PHE A 275 5.92 6.83 -6.37
N LEU A 276 7.09 7.43 -6.55
CA LEU A 276 7.34 8.37 -7.65
C LEU A 276 7.15 7.74 -9.03
N PHE A 277 7.50 6.45 -9.18
CA PHE A 277 7.25 5.72 -10.44
C PHE A 277 5.79 5.37 -10.67
N PHE A 278 5.04 5.05 -9.60
CA PHE A 278 3.68 4.55 -9.71
C PHE A 278 2.59 5.56 -9.34
N GLN A 279 2.93 6.78 -8.89
CA GLN A 279 1.97 7.80 -8.41
C GLN A 279 0.81 8.08 -9.38
N ARG A 280 1.07 8.14 -10.71
CA ARG A 280 0.03 8.37 -11.71
C ARG A 280 -1.02 7.25 -11.71
N ARG A 281 -0.58 5.99 -11.63
CA ARG A 281 -1.49 4.82 -11.58
C ARG A 281 -2.31 4.78 -10.30
N ILE A 282 -1.71 5.21 -9.17
CA ILE A 282 -2.40 5.32 -7.87
C ILE A 282 -3.51 6.35 -7.96
N VAL A 283 -3.21 7.55 -8.45
CA VAL A 283 -4.19 8.64 -8.57
C VAL A 283 -5.32 8.27 -9.52
N ASP A 284 -5.02 7.69 -10.69
CA ASP A 284 -6.03 7.29 -11.67
C ASP A 284 -6.97 6.21 -11.11
N SER A 285 -6.46 5.26 -10.33
CA SER A 285 -7.27 4.19 -9.74
C SER A 285 -8.20 4.70 -8.64
N VAL A 286 -7.75 5.65 -7.81
CA VAL A 286 -8.57 6.27 -6.76
C VAL A 286 -9.64 7.19 -7.37
N ALA A 287 -9.29 7.95 -8.40
CA ALA A 287 -10.23 8.85 -9.07
C ALA A 287 -11.38 8.09 -9.76
N THR A 288 -11.11 6.95 -10.38
CA THR A 288 -12.15 6.13 -11.04
C THR A 288 -13.08 5.41 -10.06
N THR A 289 -12.59 5.03 -8.89
CA THR A 289 -13.42 4.41 -7.83
C THR A 289 -14.28 5.43 -7.07
N GLY A 290 -13.84 6.69 -6.99
CA GLY A 290 -14.58 7.77 -6.32
C GLY A 290 -15.71 8.38 -7.15
N LEU A 291 -15.71 8.25 -8.47
CA LEU A 291 -16.69 8.85 -9.39
C LEU A 291 -17.76 7.86 -9.87
N GLY A 292 -17.67 6.58 -9.52
CA GLY A 292 -18.63 5.53 -9.93
C GLY A 292 -19.86 5.40 -9.03
N GLY A 293 -20.13 6.35 -8.14
CA GLY A 293 -21.20 6.32 -7.15
C GLY A 293 -22.27 7.42 -7.33
N SER A 294 -22.62 7.77 -8.58
CA SER A 294 -23.76 8.64 -8.83
C SER A 294 -24.63 8.11 -9.96
#